data_717ded32a6187cd37df3b1f39f8592d8
#
_entry.id   717ded32a6187cd37df3b1f39f8592d8
#
_cell.length_a   1.000
_cell.length_b   1.000
_cell.length_c   1.000
_cell.angle_alpha   90.00
_cell.angle_beta   90.00
_cell.angle_gamma   90.00
#
_symmetry.space_group_name_H-M   'P 1'
#
loop_
_entity.id
_entity.type
_entity.pdbx_description
1 polymer ?
#
loop_
_entity_poly.entity_id
_entity_poly.type
_entity_poly.pdbx_seq_one_letter_code
_entity_poly.pdbx_strand_id
1 'polypeptide(L)'
;MRMYYPSANHEAEIFGEDAEVFDVTRRRFPNLRNEHRTFGVGQHFCIGSHLARKELLVMFEEMIPRIRNPRLVGEPHYLVSNFIPAIKSMHIKFDSAV
;
A
#
# COMPACT_ATOMS: atom_id res chain seq x y z
N MET A 1 -5.50 22.40 -8.52
CA MET A 1 -5.58 21.68 -7.24
C MET A 1 -4.73 20.42 -7.35
N ARG A 2 -3.85 20.15 -6.37
CA ARG A 2 -3.07 18.90 -6.32
C ARG A 2 -3.61 18.06 -5.18
N MET A 3 -3.90 16.79 -5.43
CA MET A 3 -4.26 15.82 -4.39
C MET A 3 -3.07 14.94 -4.09
N TYR A 4 -2.68 14.88 -2.82
CA TYR A 4 -1.59 14.05 -2.36
C TYR A 4 -2.14 12.80 -1.66
N TYR A 5 -2.28 11.73 -2.41
CA TYR A 5 -2.91 10.48 -1.94
C TYR A 5 -2.29 9.87 -0.67
N PRO A 6 -0.95 9.87 -0.49
CA PRO A 6 -0.38 9.39 0.77
C PRO A 6 -0.92 10.14 1.98
N SER A 7 -0.99 11.48 1.93
CA SER A 7 -1.55 12.28 3.03
C SER A 7 -3.02 11.93 3.28
N ALA A 8 -3.81 11.82 2.22
CA ALA A 8 -5.23 11.48 2.34
C ALA A 8 -5.47 10.08 2.94
N ASN A 9 -4.52 9.15 2.77
CA ASN A 9 -4.60 7.81 3.33
C ASN A 9 -4.05 7.72 4.77
N HIS A 10 -3.50 8.81 5.31
CA HIS A 10 -3.04 8.94 6.70
C HIS A 10 -3.84 9.99 7.49
N GLU A 11 -5.03 10.35 7.01
CA GLU A 11 -5.88 11.34 7.66
C GLU A 11 -6.46 10.79 8.97
N ALA A 12 -6.05 11.38 10.09
CA ALA A 12 -6.44 10.91 11.41
C ALA A 12 -7.95 11.03 11.70
N GLU A 13 -8.61 12.01 11.08
CA GLU A 13 -10.07 12.16 11.21
C GLU A 13 -10.83 10.97 10.60
N ILE A 14 -10.25 10.35 9.56
CA ILE A 14 -10.84 9.19 8.86
C ILE A 14 -10.32 7.88 9.46
N PHE A 15 -9.00 7.75 9.63
CA PHE A 15 -8.35 6.47 9.98
C PHE A 15 -7.97 6.34 11.46
N GLY A 16 -8.16 7.39 12.26
CA GLY A 16 -7.85 7.41 13.68
C GLY A 16 -6.43 7.91 13.97
N GLU A 17 -6.14 8.13 15.26
CA GLU A 17 -4.86 8.68 15.73
C GLU A 17 -3.64 7.82 15.34
N ASP A 18 -3.85 6.54 15.08
CA ASP A 18 -2.82 5.60 14.65
C ASP A 18 -2.80 5.39 13.11
N ALA A 19 -3.29 6.37 12.35
CA ALA A 19 -3.33 6.31 10.88
C ALA A 19 -1.96 6.07 10.22
N GLU A 20 -0.89 6.50 10.88
CA GLU A 20 0.51 6.28 10.44
C GLU A 20 1.02 4.86 10.74
N VAL A 21 0.31 4.08 11.56
CA VAL A 21 0.74 2.74 11.93
C VAL A 21 0.29 1.74 10.87
N PHE A 22 1.24 0.98 10.34
CA PHE A 22 0.92 -0.15 9.46
C PHE A 22 0.33 -1.31 10.27
N ASP A 23 -0.98 -1.49 10.16
CA ASP A 23 -1.73 -2.53 10.88
C ASP A 23 -2.64 -3.30 9.93
N VAL A 24 -2.27 -4.54 9.60
CA VAL A 24 -3.04 -5.45 8.74
C VAL A 24 -4.33 -5.96 9.41
N THR A 25 -4.44 -5.78 10.73
CA THR A 25 -5.62 -6.23 11.49
C THR A 25 -6.65 -5.13 11.70
N ARG A 26 -6.50 -3.99 11.06
CA ARG A 26 -7.34 -2.80 11.18
C ARG A 26 -8.81 -3.07 10.79
N ARG A 27 -9.54 -3.76 11.66
CA ARG A 27 -10.93 -4.17 11.45
C ARG A 27 -11.97 -3.15 11.91
N ARG A 28 -11.53 -2.11 12.65
CA ARG A 28 -12.42 -1.06 13.17
C ARG A 28 -13.06 -0.18 12.09
N PHE A 29 -12.54 -0.25 10.88
CA PHE A 29 -13.07 0.47 9.73
C PHE A 29 -13.74 -0.51 8.76
N PRO A 30 -15.05 -0.81 8.94
CA PRO A 30 -15.76 -1.76 8.08
C PRO A 30 -15.75 -1.34 6.60
N ASN A 31 -15.65 -0.03 6.35
CA ASN A 31 -15.61 0.55 5.01
C ASN A 31 -14.20 0.93 4.54
N LEU A 32 -13.13 0.48 5.21
CA LEU A 32 -11.74 0.83 4.87
C LEU A 32 -11.46 0.73 3.36
N ARG A 33 -12.03 -0.28 2.70
CA ARG A 33 -11.92 -0.48 1.26
C ARG A 33 -12.43 0.70 0.44
N ASN A 34 -13.38 1.44 0.92
CA ASN A 34 -14.01 2.57 0.24
C ASN A 34 -13.43 3.91 0.71
N GLU A 35 -12.83 3.95 1.89
CA GLU A 35 -12.29 5.18 2.47
C GLU A 35 -10.90 5.54 1.96
N HIS A 36 -10.05 4.55 1.66
CA HIS A 36 -8.73 4.87 1.11
C HIS A 36 -8.80 5.47 -0.30
N ARG A 37 -7.89 6.37 -0.61
CA ARG A 37 -7.83 7.12 -1.87
C ARG A 37 -6.78 6.60 -2.86
N THR A 38 -6.25 5.41 -2.62
CA THR A 38 -5.20 4.79 -3.46
C THR A 38 -5.57 4.70 -4.94
N PHE A 39 -6.84 4.48 -5.23
CA PHE A 39 -7.38 4.41 -6.59
C PHE A 39 -8.11 5.68 -7.05
N GLY A 40 -7.95 6.76 -6.31
CA GLY A 40 -8.68 7.99 -6.56
C GLY A 40 -10.13 7.95 -6.09
N VAL A 41 -10.92 8.91 -6.53
CA VAL A 41 -12.34 9.09 -6.15
C VAL A 41 -13.11 9.80 -7.28
N GLY A 42 -14.43 9.60 -7.30
CA GLY A 42 -15.32 10.26 -8.24
C GLY A 42 -15.26 9.69 -9.66
N GLN A 43 -15.54 10.53 -10.65
CA GLN A 43 -15.68 10.11 -12.06
C GLN A 43 -14.38 9.54 -12.67
N HIS A 44 -13.22 9.89 -12.12
CA HIS A 44 -11.91 9.42 -12.54
C HIS A 44 -11.36 8.29 -11.65
N PHE A 45 -12.23 7.60 -10.91
CA PHE A 45 -11.81 6.42 -10.16
C PHE A 45 -11.11 5.40 -11.08
N CYS A 46 -10.02 4.83 -10.60
CA CYS A 46 -9.18 3.94 -11.40
C CYS A 46 -9.97 2.74 -11.95
N ILE A 47 -10.09 2.67 -13.27
CA ILE A 47 -10.77 1.55 -13.96
C ILE A 47 -10.08 0.21 -13.71
N GLY A 48 -8.75 0.22 -13.51
CA GLY A 48 -7.93 -0.97 -13.23
C GLY A 48 -7.96 -1.44 -11.77
N SER A 49 -8.70 -0.79 -10.87
CA SER A 49 -8.68 -1.07 -9.44
C SER A 49 -9.02 -2.53 -9.08
N HIS A 50 -9.93 -3.15 -9.81
CA HIS A 50 -10.31 -4.55 -9.60
C HIS A 50 -9.20 -5.50 -10.01
N LEU A 51 -8.56 -5.25 -11.13
CA LEU A 51 -7.42 -6.04 -11.61
C LEU A 51 -6.23 -5.90 -10.66
N ALA A 52 -5.86 -4.67 -10.30
CA ALA A 52 -4.78 -4.42 -9.36
C ALA A 52 -4.97 -5.13 -8.01
N ARG A 53 -6.19 -5.12 -7.47
CA ARG A 53 -6.51 -5.85 -6.22
C ARG A 53 -6.38 -7.36 -6.41
N LYS A 54 -6.80 -7.90 -7.56
CA LYS A 54 -6.67 -9.33 -7.84
C LYS A 54 -5.20 -9.74 -7.99
N GLU A 55 -4.40 -8.95 -8.69
CA GLU A 55 -2.97 -9.19 -8.85
C GLU A 55 -2.25 -9.17 -7.50
N LEU A 56 -2.51 -8.16 -6.66
CA LEU A 56 -1.94 -8.08 -5.31
C LEU A 56 -2.34 -9.28 -4.45
N LEU A 57 -3.61 -9.69 -4.49
CA LEU A 57 -4.09 -10.83 -3.73
C LEU A 57 -3.34 -12.11 -4.12
N VAL A 58 -3.31 -12.43 -5.41
CA VAL A 58 -2.62 -13.62 -5.92
C VAL A 58 -1.13 -13.56 -5.62
N MET A 59 -0.50 -12.40 -5.81
CA MET A 59 0.92 -12.22 -5.49
C MET A 59 1.22 -12.53 -4.02
N PHE A 60 0.43 -11.99 -3.10
CA PHE A 60 0.64 -12.24 -1.68
C PHE A 60 0.31 -13.67 -1.26
N GLU A 61 -0.75 -14.27 -1.80
CA GLU A 61 -1.09 -15.68 -1.58
C GLU A 61 0.05 -16.61 -1.98
N GLU A 62 0.73 -16.30 -3.09
CA GLU A 62 1.86 -17.08 -3.57
C GLU A 62 3.19 -16.76 -2.85
N MET A 63 3.41 -15.50 -2.50
CA MET A 63 4.68 -15.05 -1.95
C MET A 63 4.82 -15.36 -0.46
N ILE A 64 3.76 -15.11 0.34
CA ILE A 64 3.83 -15.25 1.81
C ILE A 64 4.26 -16.67 2.25
N PRO A 65 3.75 -17.76 1.67
CA PRO A 65 4.19 -19.11 2.07
C PRO A 65 5.64 -19.42 1.72
N ARG A 66 6.22 -18.70 0.75
CA ARG A 66 7.57 -18.96 0.23
C ARG A 66 8.67 -18.13 0.88
N ILE A 67 8.29 -17.05 1.57
CA ILE A 67 9.23 -16.10 2.16
C ILE A 67 9.16 -16.18 3.68
N ARG A 68 10.32 -16.40 4.30
CA ARG A 68 10.47 -16.33 5.77
C ARG A 68 11.48 -15.27 6.15
N ASN A 69 11.26 -14.66 7.31
CA ASN A 69 12.17 -13.68 7.90
C ASN A 69 12.56 -12.55 6.92
N PRO A 70 11.60 -11.90 6.22
CA PRO A 70 11.95 -10.80 5.33
C PRO A 70 12.56 -9.66 6.13
N ARG A 71 13.66 -9.10 5.61
CA ARG A 71 14.35 -7.96 6.20
C ARG A 71 14.82 -7.00 5.11
N LEU A 72 14.70 -5.73 5.39
CA LEU A 72 15.19 -4.67 4.50
C LEU A 72 16.72 -4.67 4.48
N VAL A 73 17.30 -4.45 3.32
CA VAL A 73 18.76 -4.31 3.11
C VAL A 73 19.03 -2.94 2.54
N GLY A 74 19.62 -2.07 3.35
CA GLY A 74 19.86 -0.66 2.99
C GLY A 74 18.55 0.16 3.00
N GLU A 75 18.64 1.38 2.48
CA GLU A 75 17.53 2.30 2.42
C GLU A 75 16.75 2.14 1.10
N PRO A 76 15.42 2.25 1.13
CA PRO A 76 14.62 2.33 -0.08
C PRO A 76 14.97 3.58 -0.90
N HIS A 77 15.09 3.42 -2.21
CA HIS A 77 15.26 4.54 -3.12
C HIS A 77 13.91 4.99 -3.67
N TYR A 78 13.61 6.26 -3.49
CA TYR A 78 12.36 6.85 -3.97
C TYR A 78 12.55 7.57 -5.30
N LEU A 79 11.49 7.62 -6.10
CA LEU A 79 11.46 8.49 -7.26
C LEU A 79 11.39 9.95 -6.81
N VAL A 80 12.30 10.77 -7.36
CA VAL A 80 12.22 12.22 -7.22
C VAL A 80 11.18 12.72 -8.22
N SER A 81 9.94 12.79 -7.81
CA SER A 81 8.82 13.23 -8.65
C SER A 81 7.77 13.96 -7.83
N ASN A 82 7.35 15.10 -8.33
CA ASN A 82 6.20 15.84 -7.78
C ASN A 82 4.86 15.29 -8.27
N PHE A 83 4.89 14.32 -9.17
CA PHE A 83 3.68 13.83 -9.85
C PHE A 83 3.30 12.42 -9.38
N ILE A 84 4.27 11.52 -9.29
CA ILE A 84 4.03 10.13 -8.88
C ILE A 84 5.00 9.77 -7.75
N PRO A 85 4.56 9.77 -6.48
CA PRO A 85 5.37 9.23 -5.40
C PRO A 85 5.46 7.71 -5.55
N ALA A 86 6.66 7.18 -5.70
CA ALA A 86 6.86 5.74 -5.83
C ALA A 86 8.22 5.32 -5.26
N ILE A 87 8.33 4.07 -4.84
CA ILE A 87 9.60 3.42 -4.53
C ILE A 87 10.21 2.96 -5.86
N LYS A 88 11.41 3.44 -6.17
CA LYS A 88 12.17 3.04 -7.36
C LYS A 88 12.82 1.68 -7.18
N SER A 89 13.41 1.45 -6.01
CA SER A 89 14.00 0.15 -5.65
C SER A 89 14.02 -0.04 -4.15
N MET A 90 13.81 -1.27 -3.72
CA MET A 90 13.87 -1.69 -2.33
C MET A 90 14.41 -3.11 -2.28
N HIS A 91 15.57 -3.29 -1.66
CA HIS A 91 16.20 -4.59 -1.57
C HIS A 91 15.79 -5.29 -0.28
N ILE A 92 15.34 -6.52 -0.40
CA ILE A 92 14.99 -7.37 0.75
C ILE A 92 15.83 -8.63 0.73
N LYS A 93 16.22 -9.11 1.91
CA LYS A 93 16.71 -10.45 2.17
C LYS A 93 15.63 -11.27 2.83
N PHE A 94 15.54 -12.53 2.48
CA PHE A 94 14.62 -13.48 3.11
C PHE A 94 15.18 -14.90 3.05
N ASP A 95 14.63 -15.77 3.88
CA ASP A 95 14.92 -17.20 3.85
C ASP A 95 13.85 -17.88 3.01
N SER A 96 14.25 -18.75 2.08
CA SER A 96 13.29 -19.55 1.31
C SER A 96 12.61 -20.56 2.22
N ALA A 97 11.29 -20.66 2.09
CA ALA A 97 10.49 -21.64 2.81
C ALA A 97 10.30 -22.96 2.01
N VAL A 98 10.92 -23.02 0.83
CA VAL A 98 10.86 -24.18 -0.10
C VAL A 98 12.24 -24.76 -0.25
#